data_ced8d1b53ecac6e5525f529caf6d9329
#
_entry.id   ced8d1b53ecac6e5525f529caf6d9329
#
_cell.length_a   1.000
_cell.length_b   1.000
_cell.length_c   1.000
_cell.angle_alpha   90.00
_cell.angle_beta   90.00
_cell.angle_gamma   90.00
#
_symmetry.space_group_name_H-M   'P 1'
#
loop_
_entity.id
_entity.type
_entity.pdbx_description
1 polymer ?
#
loop_
_entity_poly.entity_id
_entity_poly.type
_entity_poly.pdbx_seq_one_letter_code
_entity_poly.pdbx_strand_id
1 'polypeptide(L)'
;MAPKYKKARGMREVSMAVKNVKELVGDAGKCVEALSGQEAAKLVGDPGVLFVDVREGEELQKTGRLRGAVHVPRGLLEFQADPSSPTHKPELGGDRKLILFCASGGRSALAAKTLKDMGIDRVAHVEGGFPALRVAGAPLEP
;
A
#
# COMPACT_ATOMS: atom_id res chain seq x y z
N MET A 1 28.58 21.83 -13.31
CA MET A 1 27.62 21.47 -14.34
C MET A 1 26.23 21.88 -13.93
N ALA A 2 25.52 22.52 -14.83
CA ALA A 2 24.13 22.90 -14.54
C ALA A 2 23.24 21.66 -14.46
N PRO A 3 22.27 21.63 -13.55
CA PRO A 3 21.31 20.53 -13.53
C PRO A 3 20.48 20.51 -14.80
N LYS A 4 20.00 19.32 -15.20
CA LYS A 4 19.19 19.16 -16.40
C LYS A 4 17.85 19.88 -16.31
N TYR A 5 17.38 20.13 -15.11
CA TYR A 5 16.15 20.86 -14.85
C TYR A 5 16.45 21.98 -13.88
N LYS A 6 15.66 23.02 -13.97
CA LYS A 6 15.78 24.14 -13.07
C LYS A 6 15.00 23.86 -11.79
N LYS A 7 15.50 24.37 -10.67
CA LYS A 7 14.74 24.34 -9.43
C LYS A 7 13.47 25.16 -9.58
N ALA A 8 12.41 24.72 -8.94
CA ALA A 8 11.22 25.52 -8.84
C ALA A 8 11.52 26.83 -8.11
N ARG A 9 10.83 27.90 -8.52
CA ARG A 9 11.01 29.19 -7.87
C ARG A 9 10.65 29.09 -6.40
N GLY A 10 11.49 29.64 -5.54
CA GLY A 10 11.29 29.61 -4.10
C GLY A 10 11.93 28.44 -3.37
N MET A 11 12.46 27.47 -4.09
CA MET A 11 13.21 26.38 -3.47
C MET A 11 14.54 26.91 -2.93
N ARG A 12 14.83 26.52 -1.68
CA ARG A 12 16.08 26.95 -1.04
C ARG A 12 17.18 25.92 -1.31
N GLU A 13 18.39 26.42 -1.50
CA GLU A 13 19.58 25.59 -1.70
C GLU A 13 19.78 24.59 -0.56
N VAL A 14 19.62 25.07 0.68
CA VAL A 14 19.86 24.28 1.89
C VAL A 14 18.83 23.16 2.07
N SER A 15 17.70 23.22 1.35
CA SER A 15 16.64 22.24 1.45
C SER A 15 16.80 21.09 0.47
N MET A 16 17.96 20.97 -0.16
CA MET A 16 18.18 20.00 -1.22
C MET A 16 18.49 18.59 -0.73
N ALA A 17 18.62 18.40 0.59
CA ALA A 17 18.80 17.06 1.14
C ALA A 17 17.58 16.19 0.79
N VAL A 18 17.86 15.02 0.25
CA VAL A 18 16.82 14.07 -0.11
C VAL A 18 16.17 13.56 1.16
N LYS A 19 14.83 13.63 1.22
CA LYS A 19 14.08 12.98 2.29
C LYS A 19 14.18 11.49 2.08
N ASN A 20 14.67 10.76 3.07
CA ASN A 20 14.90 9.33 2.89
C ASN A 20 13.59 8.53 3.01
N VAL A 21 13.61 7.30 2.49
CA VAL A 21 12.41 6.46 2.46
C VAL A 21 11.91 6.11 3.86
N LYS A 22 12.81 5.99 4.82
CA LYS A 22 12.42 5.70 6.21
C LYS A 22 11.58 6.82 6.80
N GLU A 23 11.92 8.07 6.50
CA GLU A 23 11.14 9.22 6.93
C GLU A 23 9.77 9.26 6.24
N LEU A 24 9.74 8.96 4.93
CA LEU A 24 8.47 8.91 4.20
C LEU A 24 7.54 7.85 4.77
N VAL A 25 8.07 6.66 5.03
CA VAL A 25 7.29 5.56 5.61
C VAL A 25 6.82 5.93 7.02
N GLY A 26 7.70 6.54 7.82
CA GLY A 26 7.33 6.99 9.17
C GLY A 26 6.22 8.03 9.16
N ASP A 27 6.30 8.99 8.25
CA ASP A 27 5.25 10.01 8.09
C ASP A 27 3.93 9.37 7.65
N ALA A 28 3.99 8.46 6.70
CA ALA A 28 2.80 7.72 6.25
C ALA A 28 2.17 6.95 7.42
N GLY A 29 2.98 6.31 8.23
CA GLY A 29 2.51 5.56 9.39
C GLY A 29 1.75 6.40 10.42
N LYS A 30 2.01 7.70 10.46
CA LYS A 30 1.27 8.61 11.34
C LYS A 30 -0.11 8.97 10.78
N CYS A 31 -0.35 8.73 9.50
CA CYS A 31 -1.58 9.13 8.81
C CYS A 31 -2.53 7.97 8.57
N VAL A 32 -2.06 6.72 8.67
CA VAL A 32 -2.85 5.55 8.30
C VAL A 32 -2.93 4.57 9.47
N GLU A 33 -4.03 3.82 9.50
CA GLU A 33 -4.21 2.75 10.47
C GLU A 33 -3.26 1.60 10.14
N ALA A 34 -2.57 1.08 11.16
CA ALA A 34 -1.69 -0.07 11.01
C ALA A 34 -2.27 -1.24 11.81
N LEU A 35 -2.34 -2.41 11.17
CA LEU A 35 -2.79 -3.64 11.79
C LEU A 35 -1.59 -4.57 11.96
N SER A 36 -1.55 -5.31 13.06
CA SER A 36 -0.59 -6.41 13.19
C SER A 36 -0.99 -7.54 12.26
N GLY A 37 -0.05 -8.45 11.99
CA GLY A 37 -0.36 -9.65 11.21
C GLY A 37 -1.49 -10.47 11.84
N GLN A 38 -1.52 -10.56 13.16
CA GLN A 38 -2.57 -11.29 13.89
C GLN A 38 -3.93 -10.61 13.76
N GLU A 39 -3.99 -9.29 13.93
CA GLU A 39 -5.23 -8.54 13.75
C GLU A 39 -5.76 -8.68 12.32
N ALA A 40 -4.87 -8.53 11.35
CA ALA A 40 -5.25 -8.62 9.94
C ALA A 40 -5.70 -10.03 9.55
N ALA A 41 -4.98 -11.07 10.03
CA ALA A 41 -5.33 -12.45 9.69
C ALA A 41 -6.74 -12.81 10.12
N LYS A 42 -7.24 -12.24 11.21
CA LYS A 42 -8.62 -12.46 11.68
C LYS A 42 -9.67 -11.89 10.75
N LEU A 43 -9.30 -10.93 9.91
CA LEU A 43 -10.22 -10.25 9.01
C LEU A 43 -10.28 -10.90 7.63
N VAL A 44 -9.45 -11.90 7.36
CA VAL A 44 -9.48 -12.61 6.07
C VAL A 44 -10.82 -13.34 5.96
N GLY A 45 -11.52 -13.11 4.85
CA GLY A 45 -12.85 -13.70 4.63
C GLY A 45 -14.01 -12.85 5.14
N ASP A 46 -13.73 -11.76 5.86
CA ASP A 46 -14.78 -10.83 6.27
C ASP A 46 -15.33 -10.11 5.03
N PRO A 47 -16.65 -10.17 4.77
CA PRO A 47 -17.22 -9.52 3.58
C PRO A 47 -17.09 -8.00 3.57
N GLY A 48 -16.85 -7.37 4.71
CA GLY A 48 -16.64 -5.93 4.83
C GLY A 48 -15.21 -5.49 4.54
N VAL A 49 -14.34 -6.42 4.18
CA VAL A 49 -12.90 -6.15 4.01
C VAL A 49 -12.43 -6.68 2.67
N LEU A 50 -11.53 -5.93 2.03
CA LEU A 50 -10.80 -6.40 0.86
C LEU A 50 -9.32 -6.25 1.12
N PHE A 51 -8.58 -7.35 1.05
CA PHE A 51 -7.12 -7.29 1.13
C PHE A 51 -6.54 -6.94 -0.24
N VAL A 52 -5.57 -6.05 -0.24
CA VAL A 52 -4.91 -5.56 -1.45
C VAL A 52 -3.41 -5.81 -1.33
N ASP A 53 -2.89 -6.69 -2.18
CA ASP A 53 -1.47 -6.99 -2.26
C ASP A 53 -0.81 -6.01 -3.21
N VAL A 54 0.07 -5.15 -2.68
CA VAL A 54 0.74 -4.13 -3.49
C VAL A 54 2.16 -4.54 -3.91
N ARG A 55 2.51 -5.82 -3.71
CA ARG A 55 3.81 -6.35 -4.14
C ARG A 55 3.85 -6.51 -5.66
N GLU A 56 5.04 -6.78 -6.16
CA GLU A 56 5.22 -7.11 -7.58
C GLU A 56 4.83 -8.57 -7.85
N GLY A 57 4.40 -8.84 -9.10
CA GLY A 57 3.96 -10.19 -9.47
C GLY A 57 5.00 -11.28 -9.22
N GLU A 58 6.28 -10.97 -9.39
CA GLU A 58 7.36 -11.92 -9.12
C GLU A 58 7.38 -12.36 -7.65
N GLU A 59 7.04 -11.46 -6.73
CA GLU A 59 7.02 -11.80 -5.31
C GLU A 59 5.90 -12.80 -5.01
N LEU A 60 4.73 -12.61 -5.64
CA LEU A 60 3.61 -13.56 -5.48
C LEU A 60 4.00 -14.94 -6.01
N GLN A 61 4.68 -15.00 -7.14
CA GLN A 61 5.13 -16.26 -7.71
C GLN A 61 6.10 -17.01 -6.79
N LYS A 62 6.95 -16.27 -6.08
CA LYS A 62 7.96 -16.88 -5.20
C LYS A 62 7.39 -17.35 -3.86
N THR A 63 6.45 -16.62 -3.31
CA THR A 63 5.98 -16.84 -1.94
C THR A 63 4.54 -17.33 -1.86
N GLY A 64 3.79 -17.31 -2.96
CA GLY A 64 2.35 -17.48 -2.94
C GLY A 64 1.65 -16.18 -2.58
N ARG A 65 0.34 -16.28 -2.40
CA ARG A 65 -0.53 -15.13 -2.18
C ARG A 65 -1.51 -15.38 -1.03
N LEU A 66 -2.06 -14.31 -0.50
CA LEU A 66 -3.15 -14.38 0.47
C LEU A 66 -4.44 -14.71 -0.27
N ARG A 67 -5.18 -15.73 0.24
CA ARG A 67 -6.46 -16.11 -0.37
C ARG A 67 -7.43 -14.93 -0.35
N GLY A 68 -8.05 -14.67 -1.48
CA GLY A 68 -9.06 -13.63 -1.63
C GLY A 68 -8.51 -12.22 -1.80
N ALA A 69 -7.19 -12.03 -1.75
CA ALA A 69 -6.61 -10.72 -1.97
C ALA A 69 -6.61 -10.35 -3.45
N VAL A 70 -6.86 -9.08 -3.73
CA VAL A 70 -6.69 -8.54 -5.07
C VAL A 70 -5.25 -8.05 -5.21
N HIS A 71 -4.65 -8.31 -6.37
CA HIS A 71 -3.28 -7.87 -6.66
C HIS A 71 -3.32 -6.53 -7.39
N VAL A 72 -2.77 -5.51 -6.76
CA VAL A 72 -2.64 -4.16 -7.32
C VAL A 72 -1.22 -3.70 -7.06
N PRO A 73 -0.30 -3.96 -8.00
CA PRO A 73 1.10 -3.54 -7.82
C PRO A 73 1.18 -2.06 -7.48
N ARG A 74 2.11 -1.71 -6.60
CA ARG A 74 2.19 -0.34 -6.10
C ARG A 74 2.22 0.71 -7.22
N GLY A 75 2.91 0.41 -8.32
CA GLY A 75 3.04 1.33 -9.44
C GLY A 75 1.75 1.58 -10.22
N LEU A 76 0.72 0.76 -10.02
CA LEU A 76 -0.56 0.90 -10.70
C LEU A 76 -1.69 1.35 -9.76
N LEU A 77 -1.39 1.53 -8.48
CA LEU A 77 -2.42 1.75 -7.46
C LEU A 77 -3.32 2.94 -7.76
N GLU A 78 -2.74 4.10 -8.02
CA GLU A 78 -3.52 5.31 -8.26
C GLU A 78 -4.41 5.17 -9.49
N PHE A 79 -3.89 4.55 -10.53
CA PHE A 79 -4.63 4.36 -11.78
C PHE A 79 -5.78 3.38 -11.60
N GLN A 80 -5.59 2.35 -10.80
CA GLN A 80 -6.63 1.35 -10.58
C GLN A 80 -7.64 1.75 -9.51
N ALA A 81 -7.26 2.64 -8.61
CA ALA A 81 -8.15 3.15 -7.57
C ALA A 81 -9.04 4.31 -8.04
N ASP A 82 -8.61 5.05 -9.04
CA ASP A 82 -9.35 6.22 -9.56
C ASP A 82 -10.55 5.76 -10.38
N PRO A 83 -11.80 6.08 -9.96
CA PRO A 83 -13.00 5.66 -10.71
C PRO A 83 -13.06 6.22 -12.13
N SER A 84 -12.36 7.32 -12.42
CA SER A 84 -12.35 7.92 -13.76
C SER A 84 -11.24 7.36 -14.66
N SER A 85 -10.37 6.53 -14.12
CA SER A 85 -9.25 5.96 -14.87
C SER A 85 -9.72 4.84 -15.80
N PRO A 86 -9.16 4.73 -17.02
CA PRO A 86 -9.50 3.62 -17.92
C PRO A 86 -9.17 2.24 -17.34
N THR A 87 -8.26 2.16 -16.39
CA THR A 87 -7.84 0.90 -15.78
C THR A 87 -8.41 0.70 -14.36
N HIS A 88 -9.44 1.46 -14.02
CA HIS A 88 -10.07 1.34 -12.69
C HIS A 88 -10.48 -0.09 -12.37
N LYS A 89 -10.16 -0.54 -11.16
CA LYS A 89 -10.66 -1.80 -10.62
C LYS A 89 -11.86 -1.50 -9.72
N PRO A 90 -13.07 -1.93 -10.12
CA PRO A 90 -14.28 -1.64 -9.33
C PRO A 90 -14.21 -2.20 -7.90
N GLU A 91 -13.46 -3.28 -7.68
CA GLU A 91 -13.30 -3.88 -6.36
C GLU A 91 -12.72 -2.90 -5.34
N LEU A 92 -11.94 -1.91 -5.79
CA LEU A 92 -11.37 -0.90 -4.92
C LEU A 92 -12.36 0.18 -4.53
N GLY A 93 -13.50 0.23 -5.20
CA GLY A 93 -14.59 1.13 -4.86
C GLY A 93 -15.49 0.54 -3.78
N GLY A 94 -16.64 1.18 -3.54
CA GLY A 94 -17.61 0.71 -2.58
C GLY A 94 -17.25 1.04 -1.13
N ASP A 95 -17.80 0.25 -0.21
CA ASP A 95 -17.75 0.55 1.22
C ASP A 95 -16.79 -0.34 2.01
N ARG A 96 -16.19 -1.33 1.36
CA ARG A 96 -15.29 -2.23 2.06
C ARG A 96 -14.04 -1.51 2.54
N LYS A 97 -13.53 -1.91 3.69
CA LYS A 97 -12.25 -1.44 4.18
C LYS A 97 -11.15 -2.12 3.39
N LEU A 98 -10.25 -1.34 2.85
CA LEU A 98 -9.11 -1.85 2.09
C LEU A 98 -7.94 -2.05 3.04
N ILE A 99 -7.43 -3.27 3.12
CA ILE A 99 -6.28 -3.60 3.94
C ILE A 99 -5.12 -3.95 3.01
N LEU A 100 -4.16 -3.03 2.95
CA LEU A 100 -3.03 -3.12 2.03
C LEU A 100 -1.86 -3.82 2.73
N PHE A 101 -1.13 -4.63 1.98
CA PHE A 101 0.09 -5.24 2.50
C PHE A 101 1.14 -5.39 1.40
N CYS A 102 2.39 -5.46 1.82
CA CYS A 102 3.53 -5.74 0.96
C CYS A 102 4.43 -6.77 1.65
N ALA A 103 5.72 -6.76 1.37
CA ALA A 103 6.63 -7.72 1.98
C ALA A 103 7.08 -7.33 3.39
N SER A 104 7.21 -6.03 3.68
CA SER A 104 7.75 -5.57 4.97
C SER A 104 6.92 -4.46 5.63
N GLY A 105 6.01 -3.84 4.90
CA GLY A 105 5.17 -2.77 5.41
C GLY A 105 5.47 -1.39 4.86
N GLY A 106 6.60 -1.18 4.21
CA GLY A 106 6.98 0.13 3.69
C GLY A 106 6.13 0.57 2.52
N ARG A 107 6.07 -0.24 1.48
CA ARG A 107 5.26 0.07 0.28
C ARG A 107 3.78 0.20 0.64
N SER A 108 3.28 -0.63 1.53
CA SER A 108 1.87 -0.60 1.91
C SER A 108 1.53 0.62 2.75
N ALA A 109 2.42 1.09 3.61
CA ALA A 109 2.21 2.33 4.36
C ALA A 109 2.10 3.53 3.40
N LEU A 110 3.02 3.62 2.45
CA LEU A 110 2.99 4.67 1.43
C LEU A 110 1.75 4.57 0.55
N ALA A 111 1.38 3.35 0.17
CA ALA A 111 0.19 3.10 -0.63
C ALA A 111 -1.09 3.51 0.09
N ALA A 112 -1.22 3.16 1.36
CA ALA A 112 -2.38 3.53 2.17
C ALA A 112 -2.49 5.04 2.33
N LYS A 113 -1.37 5.73 2.55
CA LYS A 113 -1.36 7.19 2.60
C LYS A 113 -1.82 7.80 1.28
N THR A 114 -1.33 7.25 0.16
CA THR A 114 -1.74 7.73 -1.16
C THR A 114 -3.25 7.60 -1.36
N LEU A 115 -3.84 6.47 -0.98
CA LEU A 115 -5.28 6.30 -1.07
C LEU A 115 -6.03 7.31 -0.21
N LYS A 116 -5.55 7.61 1.00
CA LYS A 116 -6.16 8.64 1.84
C LYS A 116 -6.06 10.02 1.19
N ASP A 117 -4.93 10.33 0.58
CA ASP A 117 -4.75 11.59 -0.13
C ASP A 117 -5.71 11.70 -1.34
N MET A 118 -6.11 10.57 -1.91
CA MET A 118 -7.12 10.51 -2.98
C MET A 118 -8.56 10.61 -2.45
N GLY A 119 -8.74 10.62 -1.13
CA GLY A 119 -10.07 10.68 -0.52
C GLY A 119 -10.65 9.34 -0.12
N ILE A 120 -9.87 8.26 -0.20
CA ILE A 120 -10.29 6.92 0.22
C ILE A 120 -9.84 6.71 1.67
N ASP A 121 -10.74 6.96 2.63
CA ASP A 121 -10.39 6.95 4.05
C ASP A 121 -10.49 5.56 4.69
N ARG A 122 -11.24 4.65 4.10
CA ARG A 122 -11.46 3.29 4.59
C ARG A 122 -10.27 2.39 4.25
N VAL A 123 -9.11 2.70 4.78
CA VAL A 123 -7.87 2.02 4.45
C VAL A 123 -7.01 1.79 5.69
N ALA A 124 -6.36 0.63 5.71
CA ALA A 124 -5.33 0.28 6.68
C ALA A 124 -4.21 -0.47 5.97
N HIS A 125 -3.10 -0.70 6.65
CA HIS A 125 -2.06 -1.56 6.11
C HIS A 125 -1.56 -2.52 7.19
N VAL A 126 -0.87 -3.59 6.77
CA VAL A 126 -0.38 -4.62 7.68
C VAL A 126 1.09 -4.37 8.00
N GLU A 127 1.40 -4.17 9.28
CA GLU A 127 2.77 -4.11 9.74
C GLU A 127 3.44 -5.46 9.56
N GLY A 128 4.66 -5.46 9.06
CA GLY A 128 5.39 -6.69 8.79
C GLY A 128 4.96 -7.44 7.54
N GLY A 129 3.89 -6.99 6.89
CA GLY A 129 3.50 -7.46 5.56
C GLY A 129 3.14 -8.93 5.45
N PHE A 130 3.41 -9.50 4.28
CA PHE A 130 3.06 -10.89 3.97
C PHE A 130 3.66 -11.91 4.96
N PRO A 131 4.93 -11.81 5.36
CA PRO A 131 5.47 -12.73 6.36
C PRO A 131 4.71 -12.70 7.68
N ALA A 132 4.25 -11.54 8.13
CA ALA A 132 3.48 -11.41 9.37
C ALA A 132 2.12 -12.10 9.25
N LEU A 133 1.47 -11.99 8.09
CA LEU A 133 0.22 -12.71 7.82
C LEU A 133 0.45 -14.22 7.83
N ARG A 134 1.54 -14.69 7.21
CA ARG A 134 1.87 -16.11 7.16
C ARG A 134 2.11 -16.66 8.56
N VAL A 135 2.90 -15.98 9.37
CA VAL A 135 3.19 -16.41 10.74
C VAL A 135 1.91 -16.44 11.59
N ALA A 136 0.99 -15.54 11.34
CA ALA A 136 -0.31 -15.48 12.03
C ALA A 136 -1.29 -16.55 11.56
N GLY A 137 -0.94 -17.36 10.57
CA GLY A 137 -1.78 -18.45 10.10
C GLY A 137 -2.83 -18.05 9.07
N ALA A 138 -2.66 -16.91 8.41
CA ALA A 138 -3.59 -16.49 7.36
C ALA A 138 -3.63 -17.52 6.23
N PRO A 139 -4.79 -17.73 5.57
CA PRO A 139 -4.90 -18.71 4.49
C PRO A 139 -4.15 -18.23 3.24
N LEU A 140 -3.21 -19.05 2.80
CA LEU A 140 -2.38 -18.76 1.64
C LEU A 140 -2.67 -19.73 0.52
N GLU A 141 -2.34 -19.33 -0.71
CA GLU A 141 -2.44 -20.20 -1.88
C GLU A 141 -1.26 -19.92 -2.81
N PRO A 142 -0.92 -20.87 -3.72
CA PRO A 142 0.19 -20.68 -4.65
C PRO A 142 0.07 -19.48 -5.56
#